data_c27ba0c6d5b449bfcd15f06c3f7b56e7
#
_entry.id   c27ba0c6d5b449bfcd15f06c3f7b56e7
#
_cell.length_a   1.000
_cell.length_b   1.000
_cell.length_c   1.000
_cell.angle_alpha   90.00
_cell.angle_beta   90.00
_cell.angle_gamma   90.00
#
_symmetry.space_group_name_H-M   'P 1'
#
loop_
_entity.id
_entity.type
_entity.pdbx_description
1 polymer ?
#
loop_
_entity_poly.entity_id
_entity_poly.type
_entity_poly.pdbx_seq_one_letter_code
_entity_poly.pdbx_strand_id
1 'polypeptide(L)'
;MTINDQRFLMLLHRAMPNACEERRPPRSSTTRLVSWGIAVAATVCALFWGIPRLADPLARLTPVQWEAAFGQHVNEAFVQKTPMCRGEAGGAALQSLTERLAVTMPTGAPFTVRVHRSPVVNAFALPGGYIVVFQGLISAAQSPEEVAGVLAHEMAHQVQRHPLRGLVHAMGLRMVSGTVLGGFSAAAASGAHLGEVVFTLSYSRETETEADRVGVEMLNKADIRGEGLIDFFTRYQATDEVKSAHHGVKESVEDQLMSFLSTHPPGKERIAAIRALVRGKGDALTAKQWKALRTICDENTP
;
A
#
# COMPACT_ATOMS: atom_id res chain seq x y z
N MET A 1 -84.42 -8.34 10.13
CA MET A 1 -84.20 -8.96 11.46
C MET A 1 -82.84 -8.46 11.94
N THR A 2 -82.85 -7.36 12.68
CA THR A 2 -81.64 -6.70 13.19
C THR A 2 -81.29 -7.37 14.51
N ILE A 3 -80.22 -8.18 14.51
CA ILE A 3 -79.70 -8.79 15.73
C ILE A 3 -78.93 -7.68 16.49
N ASN A 4 -79.67 -6.98 17.36
CA ASN A 4 -79.10 -5.97 18.25
C ASN A 4 -79.24 -6.49 19.70
N ASP A 5 -78.72 -7.66 19.96
CA ASP A 5 -78.72 -8.27 21.29
C ASP A 5 -77.30 -8.19 21.88
N GLN A 6 -77.13 -7.25 22.79
CA GLN A 6 -75.86 -7.11 23.51
C GLN A 6 -75.41 -8.38 24.23
N ARG A 7 -76.36 -9.23 24.61
CA ARG A 7 -76.04 -10.52 25.23
C ARG A 7 -75.43 -11.52 24.24
N PHE A 8 -75.86 -11.49 22.97
CA PHE A 8 -75.27 -12.34 21.91
C PHE A 8 -73.85 -11.90 21.61
N LEU A 9 -73.59 -10.60 21.57
CA LEU A 9 -72.23 -10.04 21.38
C LEU A 9 -71.29 -10.40 22.54
N MET A 10 -71.80 -10.34 23.80
CA MET A 10 -71.01 -10.78 24.97
C MET A 10 -70.71 -12.27 24.99
N LEU A 11 -71.67 -13.12 24.56
CA LEU A 11 -71.45 -14.56 24.43
C LEU A 11 -70.44 -14.90 23.32
N LEU A 12 -70.50 -14.18 22.18
CA LEU A 12 -69.51 -14.30 21.09
C LEU A 12 -68.11 -13.90 21.53
N HIS A 13 -67.99 -12.83 22.30
CA HIS A 13 -66.70 -12.37 22.84
C HIS A 13 -66.14 -13.37 23.88
N ARG A 14 -67.03 -14.05 24.64
CA ARG A 14 -66.64 -15.05 25.65
C ARG A 14 -66.31 -16.40 25.01
N ALA A 15 -66.93 -16.75 23.90
CA ALA A 15 -66.69 -18.02 23.16
C ALA A 15 -65.46 -17.95 22.22
N MET A 16 -65.13 -16.76 21.76
CA MET A 16 -64.02 -16.55 20.83
C MET A 16 -63.19 -15.31 21.25
N PRO A 17 -62.45 -15.38 22.38
CA PRO A 17 -61.67 -14.24 22.91
C PRO A 17 -60.61 -13.75 21.92
N ASN A 18 -60.18 -14.54 20.96
CA ASN A 18 -59.16 -14.18 19.97
C ASN A 18 -59.74 -13.89 18.56
N ALA A 19 -61.07 -13.77 18.43
CA ALA A 19 -61.71 -13.49 17.13
C ALA A 19 -61.39 -12.09 16.59
N CYS A 20 -60.97 -11.17 17.49
CA CYS A 20 -60.59 -9.81 17.17
C CYS A 20 -59.09 -9.58 17.24
N GLU A 21 -58.29 -10.62 17.40
CA GLU A 21 -56.85 -10.46 17.24
C GLU A 21 -56.58 -10.18 15.77
N GLU A 22 -56.37 -8.89 15.47
CA GLU A 22 -55.95 -8.42 14.16
C GLU A 22 -54.72 -9.24 13.73
N ARG A 23 -54.93 -10.32 12.95
CA ARG A 23 -53.83 -11.03 12.30
C ARG A 23 -53.12 -9.99 11.41
N ARG A 24 -52.04 -9.44 11.91
CA ARG A 24 -51.15 -8.66 11.06
C ARG A 24 -50.92 -9.46 9.79
N PRO A 25 -51.24 -8.92 8.62
CA PRO A 25 -51.11 -9.67 7.38
C PRO A 25 -49.66 -10.16 7.29
N PRO A 26 -49.43 -11.45 6.91
CA PRO A 26 -48.08 -11.95 6.76
C PRO A 26 -47.34 -10.98 5.82
N ARG A 27 -46.22 -10.43 6.27
CA ARG A 27 -45.41 -9.53 5.44
C ARG A 27 -45.23 -10.22 4.10
N SER A 28 -45.62 -9.57 3.02
CA SER A 28 -45.57 -10.15 1.67
C SER A 28 -44.14 -10.62 1.40
N SER A 29 -43.98 -11.67 0.64
CA SER A 29 -42.65 -12.16 0.23
C SER A 29 -41.75 -11.04 -0.34
N THR A 30 -42.36 -10.10 -1.03
CA THR A 30 -41.69 -8.91 -1.59
C THR A 30 -41.18 -7.96 -0.51
N THR A 31 -41.92 -7.69 0.58
CA THR A 31 -41.44 -6.83 1.67
C THR A 31 -40.27 -7.46 2.43
N ARG A 32 -40.24 -8.78 2.59
CA ARG A 32 -39.11 -9.50 3.16
C ARG A 32 -37.88 -9.41 2.24
N LEU A 33 -38.04 -9.67 0.93
CA LEU A 33 -36.94 -9.55 -0.04
C LEU A 33 -36.38 -8.15 -0.10
N VAL A 34 -37.22 -7.12 -0.10
CA VAL A 34 -36.79 -5.72 -0.06
C VAL A 34 -36.05 -5.39 1.23
N SER A 35 -36.55 -5.84 2.40
CA SER A 35 -35.85 -5.58 3.67
C SER A 35 -34.49 -6.29 3.75
N TRP A 36 -34.37 -7.52 3.24
CA TRP A 36 -33.08 -8.22 3.12
C TRP A 36 -32.15 -7.50 2.14
N GLY A 37 -32.65 -7.04 1.00
CA GLY A 37 -31.86 -6.25 0.03
C GLY A 37 -31.30 -4.98 0.65
N ILE A 38 -32.11 -4.24 1.40
CA ILE A 38 -31.68 -3.03 2.12
C ILE A 38 -30.65 -3.36 3.20
N ALA A 39 -30.86 -4.45 3.97
CA ALA A 39 -29.92 -4.86 5.01
C ALA A 39 -28.55 -5.24 4.42
N VAL A 40 -28.55 -6.01 3.33
CA VAL A 40 -27.31 -6.37 2.62
C VAL A 40 -26.63 -5.13 2.06
N ALA A 41 -27.35 -4.25 1.38
CA ALA A 41 -26.79 -3.00 0.86
C ALA A 41 -26.19 -2.13 1.97
N ALA A 42 -26.92 -1.96 3.08
CA ALA A 42 -26.43 -1.21 4.24
C ALA A 42 -25.17 -1.83 4.85
N THR A 43 -25.11 -3.18 4.95
CA THR A 43 -23.91 -3.90 5.43
C THR A 43 -22.74 -3.71 4.50
N VAL A 44 -22.93 -3.84 3.18
CA VAL A 44 -21.88 -3.60 2.18
C VAL A 44 -21.37 -2.17 2.24
N CYS A 45 -22.27 -1.19 2.33
CA CYS A 45 -21.90 0.20 2.50
C CYS A 45 -21.13 0.43 3.80
N ALA A 46 -21.58 -0.13 4.93
CA ALA A 46 -20.92 0.00 6.22
C ALA A 46 -19.50 -0.61 6.20
N LEU A 47 -19.32 -1.76 5.54
CA LEU A 47 -18.00 -2.38 5.37
C LEU A 47 -17.12 -1.56 4.44
N PHE A 48 -17.64 -1.10 3.30
CA PHE A 48 -16.89 -0.31 2.33
C PHE A 48 -16.38 1.01 2.93
N TRP A 49 -17.21 1.68 3.73
CA TRP A 49 -16.84 2.93 4.40
C TRP A 49 -16.11 2.72 5.73
N GLY A 50 -16.35 1.61 6.41
CA GLY A 50 -15.78 1.30 7.72
C GLY A 50 -14.35 0.75 7.63
N ILE A 51 -14.07 -0.16 6.68
CA ILE A 51 -12.76 -0.80 6.55
C ILE A 51 -11.62 0.22 6.38
N PRO A 52 -11.71 1.23 5.49
CA PRO A 52 -10.67 2.25 5.37
C PRO A 52 -10.39 2.99 6.68
N ARG A 53 -11.44 3.26 7.45
CA ARG A 53 -11.34 3.98 8.75
C ARG A 53 -10.75 3.12 9.86
N LEU A 54 -10.89 1.79 9.76
CA LEU A 54 -10.35 0.84 10.73
C LEU A 54 -8.91 0.41 10.40
N ALA A 55 -8.45 0.58 9.16
CA ALA A 55 -7.11 0.17 8.75
C ALA A 55 -6.01 0.86 9.58
N ASP A 56 -6.13 2.15 9.81
CA ASP A 56 -5.18 2.92 10.60
C ASP A 56 -5.10 2.48 12.07
N PRO A 57 -6.21 2.42 12.83
CA PRO A 57 -6.15 1.94 14.20
C PRO A 57 -5.70 0.47 14.31
N LEU A 58 -6.12 -0.39 13.38
CA LEU A 58 -5.67 -1.79 13.35
C LEU A 58 -4.17 -1.89 13.12
N ALA A 59 -3.62 -1.14 12.16
CA ALA A 59 -2.19 -1.11 11.92
C ALA A 59 -1.41 -0.61 13.14
N ARG A 60 -1.90 0.43 13.84
CA ARG A 60 -1.27 0.95 15.06
C ARG A 60 -1.31 -0.06 16.21
N LEU A 61 -2.38 -0.83 16.34
CA LEU A 61 -2.54 -1.86 17.39
C LEU A 61 -1.78 -3.14 17.08
N THR A 62 -1.34 -3.35 15.82
CA THR A 62 -0.59 -4.55 15.43
C THR A 62 0.80 -4.52 16.08
N PRO A 63 1.16 -5.53 16.90
CA PRO A 63 2.50 -5.62 17.50
C PRO A 63 3.59 -5.67 16.42
N VAL A 64 4.73 -5.00 16.68
CA VAL A 64 5.86 -4.93 15.72
C VAL A 64 6.38 -6.32 15.37
N GLN A 65 6.37 -7.27 16.31
CA GLN A 65 6.81 -8.65 16.08
C GLN A 65 5.93 -9.38 15.05
N TRP A 66 4.63 -9.12 15.05
CA TRP A 66 3.69 -9.71 14.11
C TRP A 66 3.86 -9.11 12.71
N GLU A 67 4.06 -7.80 12.65
CA GLU A 67 4.37 -7.13 11.40
C GLU A 67 5.69 -7.64 10.80
N ALA A 68 6.73 -7.81 11.62
CA ALA A 68 8.02 -8.34 11.19
C ALA A 68 7.91 -9.78 10.68
N ALA A 69 7.22 -10.68 11.41
CA ALA A 69 7.02 -12.07 10.99
C ALA A 69 6.20 -12.16 9.70
N PHE A 70 5.16 -11.33 9.58
CA PHE A 70 4.35 -11.25 8.37
C PHE A 70 5.18 -10.72 7.19
N GLY A 71 5.94 -9.64 7.39
CA GLY A 71 6.81 -9.06 6.37
C GLY A 71 7.90 -10.03 5.90
N GLN A 72 8.49 -10.80 6.82
CA GLN A 72 9.43 -11.86 6.47
C GLN A 72 8.79 -12.88 5.52
N HIS A 73 7.60 -13.36 5.84
CA HIS A 73 6.89 -14.33 4.99
C HIS A 73 6.59 -13.78 3.59
N VAL A 74 6.15 -12.52 3.49
CA VAL A 74 5.91 -11.85 2.20
C VAL A 74 7.21 -11.68 1.43
N ASN A 75 8.29 -11.24 2.10
CA ASN A 75 9.61 -11.07 1.49
C ASN A 75 10.19 -12.39 0.97
N GLU A 76 10.10 -13.47 1.74
CA GLU A 76 10.55 -14.80 1.31
C GLU A 76 9.81 -15.28 0.05
N ALA A 77 8.50 -15.11 0.02
CA ALA A 77 7.69 -15.46 -1.14
C ALA A 77 8.01 -14.61 -2.38
N PHE A 78 8.39 -13.33 -2.17
CA PHE A 78 8.83 -12.44 -3.24
C PHE A 78 10.22 -12.83 -3.77
N VAL A 79 11.18 -13.11 -2.87
CA VAL A 79 12.55 -13.53 -3.22
C VAL A 79 12.56 -14.80 -4.06
N GLN A 80 11.64 -15.74 -3.82
CA GLN A 80 11.53 -16.97 -4.63
C GLN A 80 11.18 -16.68 -6.10
N LYS A 81 10.48 -15.58 -6.39
CA LYS A 81 10.07 -15.23 -7.76
C LYS A 81 11.06 -14.32 -8.47
N THR A 82 11.84 -13.53 -7.72
CA THR A 82 12.69 -12.48 -8.28
C THR A 82 14.13 -12.62 -7.75
N PRO A 83 15.11 -12.96 -8.60
CA PRO A 83 16.49 -13.20 -8.17
C PRO A 83 17.10 -11.96 -7.49
N MET A 84 17.80 -12.17 -6.37
CA MET A 84 18.56 -11.11 -5.69
C MET A 84 19.92 -10.91 -6.35
N CYS A 85 20.36 -9.67 -6.43
CA CYS A 85 21.73 -9.30 -6.75
C CYS A 85 22.63 -9.52 -5.52
N ARG A 86 23.83 -10.05 -5.71
CA ARG A 86 24.72 -10.52 -4.62
C ARG A 86 26.11 -9.88 -4.64
N GLY A 87 26.32 -8.80 -5.40
CA GLY A 87 27.59 -8.09 -5.42
C GLY A 87 27.93 -7.55 -4.02
N GLU A 88 29.02 -8.06 -3.40
CA GLU A 88 29.39 -7.76 -2.01
C GLU A 88 29.66 -6.27 -1.81
N ALA A 89 30.48 -5.67 -2.70
CA ALA A 89 30.84 -4.25 -2.59
C ALA A 89 29.63 -3.32 -2.77
N GLY A 90 28.72 -3.66 -3.70
CA GLY A 90 27.46 -2.95 -3.90
C GLY A 90 26.51 -3.11 -2.73
N GLY A 91 26.40 -4.32 -2.19
CA GLY A 91 25.61 -4.62 -1.00
C GLY A 91 26.10 -3.84 0.23
N ALA A 92 27.42 -3.78 0.45
CA ALA A 92 28.01 -3.01 1.53
C ALA A 92 27.77 -1.50 1.39
N ALA A 93 27.82 -0.98 0.15
CA ALA A 93 27.51 0.43 -0.12
C ALA A 93 26.04 0.76 0.20
N LEU A 94 25.11 -0.10 -0.23
CA LEU A 94 23.68 0.06 0.06
C LEU A 94 23.38 -0.06 1.56
N GLN A 95 24.00 -1.01 2.23
CA GLN A 95 23.87 -1.18 3.68
C GLN A 95 24.36 0.05 4.43
N SER A 96 25.54 0.59 4.09
CA SER A 96 26.09 1.80 4.71
C SER A 96 25.17 3.00 4.53
N LEU A 97 24.57 3.17 3.34
CA LEU A 97 23.57 4.22 3.09
C LEU A 97 22.31 4.01 3.94
N THR A 98 21.80 2.76 4.00
CA THR A 98 20.63 2.41 4.80
C THR A 98 20.85 2.71 6.27
N GLU A 99 22.01 2.35 6.82
CA GLU A 99 22.37 2.58 8.20
C GLU A 99 22.48 4.08 8.53
N ARG A 100 23.09 4.90 7.64
CA ARG A 100 23.13 6.35 7.79
C ARG A 100 21.74 6.97 7.88
N LEU A 101 20.81 6.51 7.08
CA LEU A 101 19.41 6.98 7.10
C LEU A 101 18.67 6.45 8.36
N ALA A 102 18.85 5.18 8.72
CA ALA A 102 18.16 4.53 9.83
C ALA A 102 18.48 5.15 11.19
N VAL A 103 19.74 5.51 11.44
CA VAL A 103 20.19 6.15 12.69
C VAL A 103 19.45 7.46 12.99
N THR A 104 18.91 8.11 11.97
CA THR A 104 18.18 9.36 12.13
C THR A 104 16.78 9.21 12.74
N MET A 105 16.29 7.96 12.85
CA MET A 105 14.91 7.68 13.27
C MET A 105 14.84 7.02 14.65
N PRO A 106 13.87 7.41 15.50
CA PRO A 106 13.75 6.93 16.87
C PRO A 106 13.25 5.49 16.98
N THR A 107 12.83 4.86 15.91
CA THR A 107 12.10 3.58 15.94
C THR A 107 12.97 2.37 16.22
N GLY A 108 14.29 2.45 16.03
CA GLY A 108 15.21 1.33 16.27
C GLY A 108 14.91 0.05 15.46
N ALA A 109 13.91 0.08 14.56
CA ALA A 109 13.55 -1.06 13.75
C ALA A 109 14.63 -1.31 12.68
N PRO A 110 15.13 -2.54 12.55
CA PRO A 110 16.12 -2.85 11.53
C PRO A 110 15.48 -2.77 10.14
N PHE A 111 16.14 -2.08 9.22
CA PHE A 111 15.77 -2.11 7.80
C PHE A 111 16.58 -3.19 7.07
N THR A 112 15.89 -3.97 6.26
CA THR A 112 16.50 -4.96 5.38
C THR A 112 16.27 -4.54 3.94
N VAL A 113 17.24 -3.88 3.33
CA VAL A 113 17.19 -3.42 1.94
C VAL A 113 17.88 -4.45 1.05
N ARG A 114 17.22 -4.86 -0.03
CA ARG A 114 17.76 -5.84 -1.00
C ARG A 114 17.54 -5.35 -2.42
N VAL A 115 18.54 -5.58 -3.27
CA VAL A 115 18.44 -5.33 -4.71
C VAL A 115 18.04 -6.61 -5.41
N HIS A 116 17.01 -6.50 -6.24
CA HIS A 116 16.50 -7.60 -7.05
C HIS A 116 16.74 -7.33 -8.54
N ARG A 117 17.07 -8.39 -9.28
CA ARG A 117 17.32 -8.33 -10.72
C ARG A 117 15.99 -8.15 -11.46
N SER A 118 15.69 -6.94 -11.80
CA SER A 118 14.53 -6.56 -12.61
C SER A 118 14.85 -5.27 -13.37
N PRO A 119 14.48 -5.15 -14.65
CA PRO A 119 14.68 -3.91 -15.42
C PRO A 119 13.70 -2.81 -15.01
N VAL A 120 12.67 -3.13 -14.25
CA VAL A 120 11.64 -2.19 -13.80
C VAL A 120 12.27 -1.10 -12.93
N VAL A 121 11.96 0.15 -13.20
CA VAL A 121 12.39 1.30 -12.39
C VAL A 121 11.43 1.42 -11.21
N ASN A 122 11.72 0.69 -10.12
CA ASN A 122 10.89 0.72 -8.91
C ASN A 122 11.68 0.37 -7.64
N ALA A 123 11.15 0.84 -6.51
CA ALA A 123 11.43 0.36 -5.16
C ALA A 123 10.12 0.37 -4.39
N PHE A 124 10.01 -0.46 -3.38
CA PHE A 124 8.83 -0.48 -2.51
C PHE A 124 9.14 -1.07 -1.14
N ALA A 125 8.43 -0.58 -0.14
CA ALA A 125 8.49 -1.07 1.22
C ALA A 125 7.48 -2.22 1.42
N LEU A 126 7.93 -3.30 2.06
CA LEU A 126 7.10 -4.39 2.58
C LEU A 126 6.94 -4.21 4.09
N PRO A 127 5.87 -4.68 4.73
CA PRO A 127 5.76 -4.62 6.19
C PRO A 127 6.99 -5.20 6.90
N GLY A 128 7.28 -4.75 8.12
CA GLY A 128 8.33 -5.34 8.95
C GLY A 128 9.77 -4.92 8.64
N GLY A 129 9.99 -3.81 7.94
CA GLY A 129 11.32 -3.24 7.71
C GLY A 129 11.99 -3.72 6.41
N TYR A 130 11.33 -4.51 5.59
CA TYR A 130 11.88 -4.95 4.31
C TYR A 130 11.66 -3.93 3.21
N ILE A 131 12.70 -3.63 2.43
CA ILE A 131 12.63 -2.74 1.27
C ILE A 131 13.26 -3.46 0.07
N VAL A 132 12.50 -3.54 -1.00
CA VAL A 132 12.92 -4.08 -2.29
C VAL A 132 13.31 -2.91 -3.19
N VAL A 133 14.51 -2.98 -3.75
CA VAL A 133 14.98 -2.06 -4.78
C VAL A 133 15.24 -2.86 -6.04
N PHE A 134 14.71 -2.44 -7.16
CA PHE A 134 15.02 -3.11 -8.42
C PHE A 134 16.28 -2.55 -9.07
N GLN A 135 17.02 -3.43 -9.74
CA GLN A 135 18.21 -3.04 -10.52
C GLN A 135 17.92 -1.89 -11.48
N GLY A 136 16.74 -1.90 -12.10
CA GLY A 136 16.30 -0.86 -13.02
C GLY A 136 16.33 0.54 -12.41
N LEU A 137 15.92 0.70 -11.15
CA LEU A 137 15.98 1.98 -10.44
C LEU A 137 17.42 2.47 -10.29
N ILE A 138 18.34 1.59 -9.88
CA ILE A 138 19.76 1.93 -9.69
C ILE A 138 20.41 2.28 -11.03
N SER A 139 20.07 1.55 -12.09
CA SER A 139 20.57 1.78 -13.45
C SER A 139 20.06 3.09 -14.05
N ALA A 140 18.84 3.48 -13.75
CA ALA A 140 18.19 4.69 -14.21
C ALA A 140 18.59 5.94 -13.42
N ALA A 141 19.06 5.77 -12.17
CA ALA A 141 19.51 6.86 -11.35
C ALA A 141 20.81 7.48 -11.90
N GLN A 142 20.86 8.81 -11.94
CA GLN A 142 22.01 9.59 -12.43
C GLN A 142 23.01 9.92 -11.34
N SER A 143 22.57 9.87 -10.08
CA SER A 143 23.43 10.14 -8.92
C SER A 143 23.09 9.21 -7.75
N PRO A 144 24.01 9.02 -6.80
CA PRO A 144 23.72 8.27 -5.58
C PRO A 144 22.66 8.98 -4.71
N GLU A 145 22.50 10.30 -4.82
CA GLU A 145 21.48 11.07 -4.12
C GLU A 145 20.08 10.75 -4.61
N GLU A 146 19.90 10.43 -5.89
CA GLU A 146 18.61 9.97 -6.41
C GLU A 146 18.18 8.64 -5.76
N VAL A 147 19.11 7.68 -5.65
CA VAL A 147 18.87 6.42 -4.95
C VAL A 147 18.63 6.65 -3.46
N ALA A 148 19.41 7.55 -2.83
CA ALA A 148 19.22 7.90 -1.42
C ALA A 148 17.86 8.55 -1.16
N GLY A 149 17.42 9.42 -2.07
CA GLY A 149 16.12 10.08 -2.00
C GLY A 149 14.97 9.07 -2.04
N VAL A 150 14.99 8.19 -3.04
CA VAL A 150 13.97 7.12 -3.16
C VAL A 150 14.04 6.18 -1.94
N LEU A 151 15.23 5.76 -1.51
CA LEU A 151 15.37 4.89 -0.35
C LEU A 151 14.83 5.54 0.93
N ALA A 152 15.12 6.81 1.17
CA ALA A 152 14.61 7.55 2.32
C ALA A 152 13.07 7.66 2.28
N HIS A 153 12.48 7.84 1.11
CA HIS A 153 11.04 7.83 0.90
C HIS A 153 10.41 6.47 1.25
N GLU A 154 11.01 5.36 0.77
CA GLU A 154 10.55 4.01 1.11
C GLU A 154 10.72 3.69 2.61
N MET A 155 11.83 4.13 3.21
CA MET A 155 12.04 4.00 4.65
C MET A 155 11.00 4.81 5.44
N ALA A 156 10.60 5.98 4.95
CA ALA A 156 9.54 6.79 5.56
C ALA A 156 8.18 6.08 5.51
N HIS A 157 7.83 5.44 4.39
CA HIS A 157 6.64 4.59 4.32
C HIS A 157 6.66 3.50 5.38
N GLN A 158 7.81 2.88 5.62
CA GLN A 158 8.00 1.86 6.65
C GLN A 158 7.79 2.40 8.06
N VAL A 159 8.44 3.53 8.39
CA VAL A 159 8.32 4.18 9.70
C VAL A 159 6.87 4.54 10.01
N GLN A 160 6.14 5.00 9.01
CA GLN A 160 4.71 5.35 9.12
C GLN A 160 3.77 4.14 8.98
N ARG A 161 4.33 2.94 8.79
CA ARG A 161 3.60 1.67 8.63
C ARG A 161 2.60 1.70 7.45
N HIS A 162 2.87 2.51 6.43
CA HIS A 162 2.00 2.63 5.25
C HIS A 162 1.78 1.31 4.52
N PRO A 163 2.80 0.42 4.35
CA PRO A 163 2.60 -0.89 3.71
C PRO A 163 1.61 -1.77 4.47
N LEU A 164 1.68 -1.78 5.81
CA LEU A 164 0.74 -2.54 6.63
C LEU A 164 -0.68 -1.97 6.52
N ARG A 165 -0.82 -0.64 6.61
CA ARG A 165 -2.13 0.05 6.46
C ARG A 165 -2.75 -0.21 5.10
N GLY A 166 -1.97 -0.08 4.03
CA GLY A 166 -2.40 -0.34 2.66
C GLY A 166 -2.82 -1.80 2.46
N LEU A 167 -2.09 -2.73 3.04
CA LEU A 167 -2.40 -4.15 2.97
C LEU A 167 -3.69 -4.49 3.73
N VAL A 168 -3.87 -3.99 4.95
CA VAL A 168 -5.11 -4.18 5.73
C VAL A 168 -6.30 -3.63 4.95
N HIS A 169 -6.16 -2.46 4.33
CA HIS A 169 -7.19 -1.87 3.49
C HIS A 169 -7.51 -2.75 2.26
N ALA A 170 -6.49 -3.16 1.51
CA ALA A 170 -6.65 -3.98 0.31
C ALA A 170 -7.24 -5.36 0.61
N MET A 171 -6.80 -6.02 1.68
CA MET A 171 -7.35 -7.30 2.14
C MET A 171 -8.78 -7.15 2.61
N GLY A 172 -9.10 -6.13 3.40
CA GLY A 172 -10.46 -5.86 3.86
C GLY A 172 -11.42 -5.67 2.70
N LEU A 173 -11.05 -4.88 1.70
CA LEU A 173 -11.87 -4.67 0.50
C LEU A 173 -12.06 -5.96 -0.31
N ARG A 174 -11.00 -6.78 -0.46
CA ARG A 174 -11.09 -8.09 -1.13
C ARG A 174 -11.97 -9.09 -0.37
N MET A 175 -11.92 -9.10 0.96
CA MET A 175 -12.81 -9.94 1.77
C MET A 175 -14.28 -9.58 1.52
N VAL A 176 -14.61 -8.29 1.50
CA VAL A 176 -15.98 -7.82 1.23
C VAL A 176 -16.43 -8.22 -0.18
N SER A 177 -15.63 -7.89 -1.21
CA SER A 177 -15.96 -8.22 -2.59
C SER A 177 -16.04 -9.74 -2.82
N GLY A 178 -15.12 -10.51 -2.26
CA GLY A 178 -15.11 -11.97 -2.35
C GLY A 178 -16.33 -12.62 -1.66
N THR A 179 -16.76 -12.09 -0.52
CA THR A 179 -17.96 -12.58 0.17
C THR A 179 -19.23 -12.29 -0.61
N VAL A 180 -19.32 -11.09 -1.21
CA VAL A 180 -20.50 -10.66 -1.99
C VAL A 180 -20.56 -11.38 -3.35
N LEU A 181 -19.41 -11.59 -4.00
CA LEU A 181 -19.32 -12.19 -5.35
C LEU A 181 -19.02 -13.69 -5.34
N GLY A 182 -18.87 -14.31 -4.17
CA GLY A 182 -18.62 -15.76 -4.04
C GLY A 182 -17.21 -16.22 -4.44
N GLY A 183 -16.23 -15.31 -4.49
CA GLY A 183 -14.87 -15.58 -5.00
C GLY A 183 -13.76 -15.62 -3.95
N PHE A 184 -14.05 -15.65 -2.65
CA PHE A 184 -13.00 -15.70 -1.63
C PHE A 184 -12.37 -17.09 -1.55
N SER A 185 -11.09 -17.20 -1.90
CA SER A 185 -10.32 -18.43 -1.72
C SER A 185 -9.14 -18.21 -0.76
N ALA A 186 -8.78 -19.24 0.02
CA ALA A 186 -7.61 -19.21 0.89
C ALA A 186 -6.30 -18.99 0.10
N ALA A 187 -6.27 -19.33 -1.19
CA ALA A 187 -5.13 -19.06 -2.08
C ALA A 187 -4.85 -17.55 -2.24
N ALA A 188 -5.87 -16.69 -2.10
CA ALA A 188 -5.70 -15.23 -2.12
C ALA A 188 -4.91 -14.67 -0.92
N ALA A 189 -4.73 -15.46 0.14
CA ALA A 189 -3.93 -15.12 1.31
C ALA A 189 -2.49 -15.65 1.26
N SER A 190 -2.04 -16.22 0.13
CA SER A 190 -0.66 -16.72 0.01
C SER A 190 0.35 -15.56 0.03
N GLY A 191 1.52 -15.77 0.64
CA GLY A 191 2.58 -14.75 0.73
C GLY A 191 3.01 -14.20 -0.63
N ALA A 192 3.01 -15.04 -1.68
CA ALA A 192 3.32 -14.65 -3.04
C ALA A 192 2.31 -13.65 -3.62
N HIS A 193 1.01 -13.86 -3.33
CA HIS A 193 -0.05 -12.96 -3.77
C HIS A 193 -0.06 -11.65 -2.95
N LEU A 194 0.28 -11.72 -1.67
CA LEU A 194 0.42 -10.53 -0.82
C LEU A 194 1.58 -9.64 -1.27
N GLY A 195 2.71 -10.21 -1.69
CA GLY A 195 3.82 -9.47 -2.29
C GLY A 195 3.41 -8.73 -3.57
N GLU A 196 2.60 -9.37 -4.41
CA GLU A 196 2.04 -8.78 -5.63
C GLU A 196 1.08 -7.62 -5.32
N VAL A 197 0.25 -7.76 -4.26
CA VAL A 197 -0.63 -6.69 -3.78
C VAL A 197 0.19 -5.50 -3.31
N VAL A 198 1.23 -5.72 -2.48
CA VAL A 198 2.08 -4.62 -1.98
C VAL A 198 2.81 -3.92 -3.12
N PHE A 199 3.31 -4.67 -4.11
CA PHE A 199 3.94 -4.11 -5.31
C PHE A 199 3.03 -3.17 -6.10
N THR A 200 1.72 -3.41 -6.08
CA THR A 200 0.71 -2.61 -6.79
C THR A 200 -0.02 -1.60 -5.91
N LEU A 201 0.36 -1.47 -4.63
CA LEU A 201 -0.24 -0.47 -3.75
C LEU A 201 0.07 0.94 -4.27
N SER A 202 -0.98 1.72 -4.44
CA SER A 202 -0.89 3.15 -4.68
C SER A 202 -1.36 3.87 -3.41
N TYR A 203 -0.61 4.87 -3.00
CA TYR A 203 -0.88 5.61 -1.78
C TYR A 203 -1.67 6.89 -2.04
N SER A 204 -2.39 7.36 -1.02
CA SER A 204 -3.08 8.65 -1.12
C SER A 204 -2.07 9.81 -1.14
N ARG A 205 -2.48 10.97 -1.65
CA ARG A 205 -1.62 12.17 -1.67
C ARG A 205 -1.13 12.56 -0.28
N GLU A 206 -1.97 12.40 0.74
CA GLU A 206 -1.62 12.68 2.13
C GLU A 206 -0.52 11.75 2.63
N THR A 207 -0.65 10.45 2.33
CA THR A 207 0.32 9.41 2.67
C THR A 207 1.67 9.68 1.99
N GLU A 208 1.64 10.08 0.71
CA GLU A 208 2.83 10.45 -0.05
C GLU A 208 3.51 11.71 0.53
N THR A 209 2.72 12.72 0.88
CA THR A 209 3.25 13.96 1.50
C THR A 209 3.88 13.68 2.87
N GLU A 210 3.30 12.76 3.64
CA GLU A 210 3.87 12.33 4.91
C GLU A 210 5.19 11.59 4.70
N ALA A 211 5.27 10.68 3.73
CA ALA A 211 6.50 9.97 3.39
C ALA A 211 7.60 10.91 2.87
N ASP A 212 7.26 11.87 2.00
CA ASP A 212 8.18 12.89 1.54
C ASP A 212 8.78 13.70 2.70
N ARG A 213 7.93 14.18 3.60
CA ARG A 213 8.37 14.98 4.75
C ARG A 213 9.33 14.20 5.65
N VAL A 214 8.98 12.95 5.99
CA VAL A 214 9.80 12.10 6.86
C VAL A 214 11.08 11.68 6.14
N GLY A 215 11.01 11.31 4.86
CA GLY A 215 12.17 10.96 4.05
C GLY A 215 13.17 12.11 3.92
N VAL A 216 12.69 13.33 3.67
CA VAL A 216 13.55 14.54 3.63
C VAL A 216 14.14 14.83 5.01
N GLU A 217 13.40 14.61 6.10
CA GLU A 217 13.95 14.75 7.45
C GLU A 217 15.09 13.75 7.70
N MET A 218 14.96 12.50 7.23
CA MET A 218 16.04 11.51 7.30
C MET A 218 17.27 11.98 6.53
N LEU A 219 17.10 12.44 5.28
CA LEU A 219 18.19 12.95 4.45
C LEU A 219 18.91 14.13 5.11
N ASN A 220 18.16 15.09 5.65
CA ASN A 220 18.72 16.25 6.34
C ASN A 220 19.53 15.86 7.57
N LYS A 221 19.02 14.94 8.42
CA LYS A 221 19.71 14.45 9.62
C LYS A 221 20.97 13.63 9.28
N ALA A 222 20.94 12.91 8.16
CA ALA A 222 22.08 12.17 7.64
C ALA A 222 23.09 13.06 6.89
N ASP A 223 22.80 14.36 6.77
CA ASP A 223 23.53 15.32 5.93
C ASP A 223 23.74 14.80 4.49
N ILE A 224 22.62 14.41 3.85
CA ILE A 224 22.59 13.97 2.44
C ILE A 224 21.78 14.97 1.64
N ARG A 225 22.26 15.33 0.45
CA ARG A 225 21.55 16.22 -0.47
C ARG A 225 20.21 15.62 -0.91
N GLY A 226 19.11 16.22 -0.49
CA GLY A 226 17.77 15.78 -0.78
C GLY A 226 17.24 16.15 -2.16
N GLU A 227 17.98 16.99 -2.90
CA GLU A 227 17.67 17.39 -4.28
C GLU A 227 17.58 16.18 -5.21
N GLY A 228 18.31 15.09 -4.91
CA GLY A 228 18.27 13.87 -5.71
C GLY A 228 16.84 13.29 -5.87
N LEU A 229 15.99 13.35 -4.84
CA LEU A 229 14.60 12.94 -4.96
C LEU A 229 13.80 13.85 -5.91
N ILE A 230 14.06 15.16 -5.88
CA ILE A 230 13.46 16.15 -6.77
C ILE A 230 13.88 15.89 -8.22
N ASP A 231 15.19 15.67 -8.44
CA ASP A 231 15.76 15.45 -9.77
C ASP A 231 15.20 14.16 -10.39
N PHE A 232 15.12 13.11 -9.58
CA PHE A 232 14.49 11.84 -9.98
C PHE A 232 13.04 12.07 -10.42
N PHE A 233 12.20 12.68 -9.59
CA PHE A 233 10.80 12.94 -9.91
C PHE A 233 10.64 13.85 -11.14
N THR A 234 11.40 14.93 -11.22
CA THR A 234 11.29 15.90 -12.31
C THR A 234 11.65 15.29 -13.67
N ARG A 235 12.70 14.46 -13.70
CA ARG A 235 13.13 13.79 -14.93
C ARG A 235 12.06 12.79 -15.44
N TYR A 236 11.43 12.07 -14.52
CA TYR A 236 10.40 11.12 -14.90
C TYR A 236 9.06 11.78 -15.26
N GLN A 237 8.67 12.89 -14.61
CA GLN A 237 7.50 13.67 -15.03
C GLN A 237 7.62 14.17 -16.47
N ALA A 238 8.78 14.70 -16.86
CA ALA A 238 9.01 15.16 -18.21
C ALA A 238 8.82 14.04 -19.25
N THR A 239 9.21 12.82 -18.91
CA THR A 239 9.02 11.62 -19.77
C THR A 239 7.55 11.25 -19.91
N ASP A 240 6.76 11.38 -18.86
CA ASP A 240 5.33 11.04 -18.84
C ASP A 240 4.48 12.05 -19.63
N GLU A 241 4.78 13.34 -19.52
CA GLU A 241 4.13 14.39 -20.29
C GLU A 241 4.38 14.21 -21.82
N VAL A 242 5.59 13.80 -22.20
CA VAL A 242 5.93 13.53 -23.61
C VAL A 242 5.16 12.30 -24.13
N LYS A 243 5.02 11.24 -23.33
CA LYS A 243 4.28 10.01 -23.72
C LYS A 243 2.77 10.24 -23.82
N SER A 244 2.20 10.98 -22.89
CA SER A 244 0.77 11.32 -22.92
C SER A 244 0.37 12.11 -24.17
N ALA A 245 1.32 12.84 -24.76
CA ALA A 245 1.12 13.56 -26.02
C ALA A 245 1.19 12.66 -27.27
N HIS A 246 1.73 11.43 -27.16
CA HIS A 246 1.91 10.50 -28.28
C HIS A 246 1.07 9.22 -28.06
N HIS A 247 -0.24 9.31 -28.16
CA HIS A 247 -1.14 8.17 -28.14
C HIS A 247 -0.86 7.25 -29.33
N GLY A 248 -0.32 6.04 -29.07
CA GLY A 248 -0.29 4.99 -30.11
C GLY A 248 0.97 4.11 -30.25
N VAL A 249 1.92 4.13 -29.31
CA VAL A 249 3.11 3.26 -29.41
C VAL A 249 2.95 2.05 -28.48
N LYS A 250 3.14 0.85 -29.07
CA LYS A 250 3.13 -0.45 -28.38
C LYS A 250 3.97 -0.44 -27.11
N GLU A 251 3.50 -1.20 -26.08
CA GLU A 251 4.25 -1.56 -24.88
C GLU A 251 5.74 -1.81 -25.17
N SER A 252 6.55 -0.82 -24.89
CA SER A 252 8.00 -0.90 -25.02
C SER A 252 8.61 -1.11 -23.63
N VAL A 253 9.89 -1.48 -23.58
CA VAL A 253 10.69 -1.57 -22.34
C VAL A 253 10.57 -0.31 -21.49
N GLU A 254 10.19 0.82 -22.07
CA GLU A 254 9.93 2.10 -21.43
C GLU A 254 8.65 2.14 -20.58
N ASP A 255 7.62 1.29 -20.86
CA ASP A 255 6.43 1.20 -20.01
C ASP A 255 6.72 0.47 -18.69
N GLN A 256 7.74 -0.39 -18.65
CA GLN A 256 8.29 -0.97 -17.43
C GLN A 256 9.06 0.06 -16.58
N LEU A 257 9.52 1.17 -17.20
CA LEU A 257 10.20 2.26 -16.50
C LEU A 257 9.28 3.09 -15.59
N MET A 258 7.96 3.05 -15.79
CA MET A 258 7.00 3.94 -15.13
C MET A 258 6.40 3.38 -13.83
N SER A 259 6.87 2.22 -13.36
CA SER A 259 6.25 1.54 -12.21
C SER A 259 6.35 2.34 -10.90
N PHE A 260 7.48 3.01 -10.63
CA PHE A 260 7.63 3.80 -9.41
C PHE A 260 6.66 4.99 -9.36
N LEU A 261 6.52 5.72 -10.45
CA LEU A 261 5.62 6.87 -10.52
C LEU A 261 4.13 6.48 -10.51
N SER A 262 3.80 5.27 -10.97
CA SER A 262 2.41 4.79 -10.92
C SER A 262 1.96 4.48 -9.51
N THR A 263 2.88 4.04 -8.64
CA THR A 263 2.62 3.79 -7.21
C THR A 263 2.82 5.05 -6.36
N HIS A 264 3.73 5.96 -6.76
CA HIS A 264 4.09 7.21 -6.07
C HIS A 264 3.98 8.42 -7.01
N PRO A 265 2.76 8.82 -7.43
CA PRO A 265 2.60 9.87 -8.43
C PRO A 265 3.23 11.19 -7.97
N PRO A 266 4.23 11.72 -8.70
CA PRO A 266 4.79 13.01 -8.38
C PRO A 266 3.80 14.12 -8.75
N GLY A 267 3.61 15.08 -7.86
CA GLY A 267 2.83 16.29 -8.11
C GLY A 267 3.73 17.53 -8.04
N LYS A 268 3.40 18.60 -8.76
CA LYS A 268 4.15 19.86 -8.67
C LYS A 268 4.18 20.37 -7.23
N GLU A 269 3.08 20.18 -6.49
CA GLU A 269 2.97 20.54 -5.07
C GLU A 269 3.91 19.71 -4.20
N ARG A 270 4.05 18.40 -4.45
CA ARG A 270 4.99 17.52 -3.73
C ARG A 270 6.43 17.98 -3.95
N ILE A 271 6.83 18.19 -5.19
CA ILE A 271 8.19 18.69 -5.55
C ILE A 271 8.48 20.04 -4.88
N ALA A 272 7.52 20.95 -4.88
CA ALA A 272 7.67 22.24 -4.22
C ALA A 272 7.83 22.09 -2.69
N ALA A 273 7.05 21.22 -2.07
CA ALA A 273 7.13 20.93 -0.64
C ALA A 273 8.47 20.30 -0.26
N ILE A 274 8.94 19.29 -1.01
CA ILE A 274 10.25 18.67 -0.81
C ILE A 274 11.34 19.72 -0.89
N ARG A 275 11.34 20.55 -1.94
CA ARG A 275 12.34 21.62 -2.17
C ARG A 275 12.40 22.62 -1.00
N ALA A 276 11.27 22.93 -0.39
CA ALA A 276 11.20 23.82 0.76
C ALA A 276 11.84 23.23 2.03
N LEU A 277 11.90 21.89 2.13
CA LEU A 277 12.38 21.17 3.31
C LEU A 277 13.85 20.73 3.23
N VAL A 278 14.42 20.56 2.03
CA VAL A 278 15.79 20.09 1.82
C VAL A 278 16.81 21.03 2.45
N ARG A 279 17.79 20.46 3.20
CA ARG A 279 18.85 21.18 3.92
C ARG A 279 20.21 20.47 3.87
N GLY A 280 20.22 19.12 3.71
CA GLY A 280 21.43 18.32 3.64
C GLY A 280 22.31 18.72 2.46
N LYS A 281 23.64 18.65 2.62
CA LYS A 281 24.62 19.12 1.62
C LYS A 281 25.66 18.09 1.24
N GLY A 282 25.77 17.02 2.02
CA GLY A 282 26.75 15.97 1.84
C GLY A 282 26.37 14.97 0.75
N ASP A 283 27.35 14.21 0.33
CA ASP A 283 27.17 13.14 -0.65
C ASP A 283 26.54 11.90 0.00
N ALA A 284 25.66 11.21 -0.74
CA ALA A 284 25.02 9.98 -0.29
C ALA A 284 26.05 8.84 -0.21
N LEU A 285 26.86 8.68 -1.26
CA LEU A 285 27.92 7.67 -1.39
C LEU A 285 29.16 8.30 -2.02
N THR A 286 30.32 7.72 -1.71
CA THR A 286 31.55 8.02 -2.45
C THR A 286 31.48 7.48 -3.88
N ALA A 287 32.29 8.03 -4.79
CA ALA A 287 32.37 7.57 -6.18
C ALA A 287 32.66 6.04 -6.30
N LYS A 288 33.50 5.50 -5.41
CA LYS A 288 33.79 4.04 -5.34
C LYS A 288 32.55 3.24 -4.94
N GLN A 289 31.84 3.67 -3.90
CA GLN A 289 30.61 3.01 -3.44
C GLN A 289 29.51 3.09 -4.49
N TRP A 290 29.36 4.26 -5.13
CA TRP A 290 28.37 4.44 -6.21
C TRP A 290 28.64 3.49 -7.38
N LYS A 291 29.90 3.39 -7.84
CA LYS A 291 30.29 2.44 -8.88
C LYS A 291 29.96 1.00 -8.48
N ALA A 292 30.28 0.60 -7.25
CA ALA A 292 30.00 -0.74 -6.74
C ALA A 292 28.48 -1.01 -6.68
N LEU A 293 27.68 -0.03 -6.24
CA LEU A 293 26.23 -0.19 -6.20
C LEU A 293 25.63 -0.34 -7.61
N ARG A 294 26.10 0.40 -8.60
CA ARG A 294 25.65 0.27 -9.99
C ARG A 294 25.94 -1.09 -10.61
N THR A 295 26.99 -1.77 -10.18
CA THR A 295 27.40 -3.09 -10.68
C THR A 295 26.98 -4.24 -9.76
N ILE A 296 26.14 -4.00 -8.76
CA ILE A 296 25.74 -5.00 -7.75
C ILE A 296 25.13 -6.28 -8.35
N CYS A 297 24.53 -6.18 -9.52
CA CYS A 297 23.91 -7.30 -10.22
C CYS A 297 24.82 -7.93 -11.28
N ASP A 298 25.96 -7.34 -11.58
CA ASP A 298 26.90 -7.84 -12.60
C ASP A 298 27.86 -8.87 -12.00
N GLU A 299 28.18 -8.73 -10.71
CA GLU A 299 28.98 -9.67 -9.96
C GLU A 299 28.13 -10.89 -9.61
N ASN A 300 28.49 -12.05 -10.15
CA ASN A 300 27.86 -13.37 -9.96
C ASN A 300 26.59 -13.66 -10.78
N THR A 301 26.81 -13.90 -12.06
CA THR A 301 26.03 -14.95 -12.73
C THR A 301 26.75 -16.26 -12.44
N PRO A 302 26.12 -17.26 -11.77
CA PRO A 302 26.73 -18.59 -11.60
C PRO A 302 26.83 -19.27 -12.95
#